data_305ae528db85daa8b4fec786191cbd40
#
_entry.id   305ae528db85daa8b4fec786191cbd40
#
_cell.length_a   1.000
_cell.length_b   1.000
_cell.length_c   1.000
_cell.angle_alpha   90.00
_cell.angle_beta   90.00
_cell.angle_gamma   90.00
#
_symmetry.space_group_name_H-M   'P 1'
#
loop_
_entity.id
_entity.type
_entity.pdbx_description
1 polymer ?
#
loop_
_entity_poly.entity_id
_entity_poly.type
_entity_poly.pdbx_seq_one_letter_code
_entity_poly.pdbx_strand_id
1 'polypeptide(L)'
;MRPSGRTPDALRSVTLEPGYAKHAEGSCLVRFGDTHVLCTASLEDRVPPFLYNTGQGWVTAEYGMLPRSTGSRMRREATAGKQSGRTLEIQRLIGRSLRAVVDLPALGERQIVVDCDVIQADGGTRTAAITGGWVALQQCIAFMTASGMLTKSPLVDHVAAISCGIFSGTPVLALDCAEDSAAEPDAIEPASPLQSLP
;
A
#
# COMPACT_ATOMS: atom_id res chain seq x y z
N MET A 1 25.97 4.92 -13.98
CA MET A 1 25.05 3.94 -14.62
C MET A 1 24.39 3.16 -13.50
N ARG A 2 23.08 2.95 -13.56
CA ARG A 2 22.34 2.20 -12.53
C ARG A 2 22.82 0.74 -12.47
N PRO A 3 22.96 0.13 -11.29
CA PRO A 3 23.35 -1.29 -11.15
C PRO A 3 22.43 -2.24 -11.92
N SER A 4 21.15 -1.92 -11.97
CA SER A 4 20.12 -2.67 -12.70
C SER A 4 20.18 -2.53 -14.23
N GLY A 5 21.01 -1.65 -14.77
CA GLY A 5 21.07 -1.34 -16.20
C GLY A 5 19.88 -0.54 -16.76
N ARG A 6 18.91 -0.17 -15.90
CA ARG A 6 17.73 0.63 -16.31
C ARG A 6 18.09 2.08 -16.60
N THR A 7 17.34 2.73 -17.50
CA THR A 7 17.43 4.19 -17.67
C THR A 7 16.91 4.92 -16.41
N PRO A 8 17.30 6.19 -16.16
CA PRO A 8 16.87 6.92 -14.97
C PRO A 8 15.36 6.98 -14.77
N ASP A 9 14.60 7.11 -15.83
CA ASP A 9 13.15 7.21 -15.91
C ASP A 9 12.42 5.85 -16.01
N ALA A 10 13.17 4.74 -16.13
CA ALA A 10 12.56 3.42 -16.26
C ALA A 10 12.01 2.90 -14.94
N LEU A 11 10.75 2.50 -14.97
CA LEU A 11 10.13 1.74 -13.88
C LEU A 11 10.71 0.32 -13.81
N ARG A 12 10.59 -0.31 -12.64
CA ARG A 12 10.68 -1.76 -12.54
C ARG A 12 9.45 -2.39 -13.18
N SER A 13 9.52 -3.68 -13.54
CA SER A 13 8.34 -4.43 -13.94
C SER A 13 7.29 -4.36 -12.84
N VAL A 14 6.08 -3.97 -13.18
CA VAL A 14 4.93 -3.90 -12.25
C VAL A 14 3.94 -4.99 -12.62
N THR A 15 3.59 -5.82 -11.65
CA THR A 15 2.53 -6.83 -11.79
C THR A 15 1.54 -6.70 -10.64
N LEU A 16 0.27 -6.69 -10.97
CA LEU A 16 -0.84 -6.69 -10.02
C LEU A 16 -1.68 -7.94 -10.28
N GLU A 17 -1.80 -8.82 -9.28
CA GLU A 17 -2.66 -10.00 -9.33
C GLU A 17 -3.84 -9.81 -8.35
N PRO A 18 -4.96 -9.26 -8.82
CA PRO A 18 -6.14 -9.08 -7.98
C PRO A 18 -6.83 -10.41 -7.68
N GLY A 19 -7.53 -10.51 -6.53
CA GLY A 19 -8.26 -11.73 -6.13
C GLY A 19 -7.33 -12.87 -5.71
N TYR A 20 -6.12 -12.59 -5.26
CA TYR A 20 -5.14 -13.59 -4.92
C TYR A 20 -5.52 -14.42 -3.68
N ALA A 21 -6.07 -13.81 -2.65
CA ALA A 21 -6.48 -14.46 -1.41
C ALA A 21 -7.98 -14.83 -1.45
N LYS A 22 -8.30 -16.11 -1.24
CA LYS A 22 -9.66 -16.66 -1.37
C LYS A 22 -10.67 -16.08 -0.39
N HIS A 23 -10.24 -15.75 0.83
CA HIS A 23 -11.16 -15.44 1.94
C HIS A 23 -11.34 -13.96 2.21
N ALA A 24 -10.44 -13.10 1.68
CA ALA A 24 -10.56 -11.66 1.83
C ALA A 24 -11.60 -11.08 0.85
N GLU A 25 -12.34 -10.07 1.26
CA GLU A 25 -13.29 -9.35 0.41
C GLU A 25 -12.59 -8.64 -0.76
N GLY A 26 -11.31 -8.30 -0.58
CA GLY A 26 -10.45 -7.84 -1.65
C GLY A 26 -9.00 -8.25 -1.40
N SER A 27 -8.24 -8.51 -2.47
CA SER A 27 -6.83 -8.84 -2.33
C SER A 27 -6.04 -8.58 -3.59
N CYS A 28 -4.73 -8.37 -3.43
CA CYS A 28 -3.80 -8.19 -4.54
C CYS A 28 -2.41 -8.70 -4.14
N LEU A 29 -1.81 -9.53 -4.96
CA LEU A 29 -0.38 -9.75 -4.90
C LEU A 29 0.28 -8.76 -5.85
N VAL A 30 0.99 -7.77 -5.30
CA VAL A 30 1.71 -6.75 -6.07
C VAL A 30 3.20 -7.11 -6.15
N ARG A 31 3.77 -6.95 -7.33
CA ARG A 31 5.22 -7.08 -7.56
C ARG A 31 5.76 -5.83 -8.24
N PHE A 32 6.81 -5.26 -7.67
CA PHE A 32 7.65 -4.22 -8.29
C PHE A 32 9.05 -4.81 -8.46
N GLY A 33 9.32 -5.43 -9.62
CA GLY A 33 10.50 -6.27 -9.80
C GLY A 33 10.52 -7.38 -8.75
N ASP A 34 11.58 -7.44 -7.97
CA ASP A 34 11.77 -8.43 -6.91
C ASP A 34 11.13 -8.05 -5.56
N THR A 35 10.47 -6.90 -5.46
CA THR A 35 9.64 -6.57 -4.29
C THR A 35 8.24 -7.15 -4.45
N HIS A 36 7.86 -8.07 -3.54
CA HIS A 36 6.55 -8.73 -3.54
C HIS A 36 5.81 -8.45 -2.25
N VAL A 37 4.58 -7.95 -2.34
CA VAL A 37 3.71 -7.67 -1.18
C VAL A 37 2.34 -8.28 -1.42
N LEU A 38 1.86 -9.07 -0.45
CA LEU A 38 0.47 -9.50 -0.41
C LEU A 38 -0.35 -8.44 0.33
N CYS A 39 -1.37 -7.91 -0.34
CA CYS A 39 -2.32 -6.98 0.25
C CYS A 39 -3.69 -7.63 0.32
N THR A 40 -4.33 -7.62 1.50
CA THR A 40 -5.71 -8.10 1.69
C THR A 40 -6.54 -7.01 2.33
N ALA A 41 -7.81 -6.91 1.95
CA ALA A 41 -8.76 -5.98 2.51
C ALA A 41 -9.91 -6.76 3.16
N SER A 42 -10.13 -6.52 4.43
CA SER A 42 -11.16 -7.15 5.25
C SER A 42 -12.21 -6.12 5.67
N LEU A 43 -13.48 -6.45 5.47
CA LEU A 43 -14.61 -5.63 5.88
C LEU A 43 -15.02 -5.94 7.32
N GLU A 44 -15.16 -4.92 8.14
CA GLU A 44 -15.73 -5.00 9.49
C GLU A 44 -17.01 -4.16 9.61
N ASP A 45 -18.09 -4.73 10.14
CA ASP A 45 -19.38 -4.06 10.35
C ASP A 45 -19.39 -3.12 11.57
N ARG A 46 -18.25 -2.58 11.93
CA ARG A 46 -18.08 -1.65 13.04
C ARG A 46 -16.95 -0.68 12.73
N VAL A 47 -17.06 0.52 13.25
CA VAL A 47 -15.99 1.53 13.20
C VAL A 47 -15.21 1.57 14.53
N PRO A 48 -14.01 2.16 14.54
CA PRO A 48 -13.28 2.43 15.77
C PRO A 48 -14.12 3.29 16.75
N PRO A 49 -13.91 3.17 18.07
CA PRO A 49 -14.73 3.87 19.07
C PRO A 49 -14.84 5.39 18.89
N PHE A 50 -13.79 6.03 18.36
CA PHE A 50 -13.78 7.47 18.13
C PHE A 50 -14.69 7.93 16.97
N LEU A 51 -15.24 6.99 16.18
CA LEU A 51 -16.18 7.27 15.09
C LEU A 51 -17.61 6.78 15.36
N TYR A 52 -17.90 6.25 16.54
CA TYR A 52 -19.25 5.79 16.86
C TYR A 52 -20.27 6.92 16.76
N ASN A 53 -21.37 6.67 16.08
CA ASN A 53 -22.48 7.62 15.83
C ASN A 53 -22.07 8.89 15.06
N THR A 54 -21.00 8.84 14.27
CA THR A 54 -20.61 9.96 13.39
C THR A 54 -21.14 9.82 11.96
N GLY A 55 -21.65 8.63 11.61
CA GLY A 55 -22.06 8.32 10.24
C GLY A 55 -20.89 8.12 9.27
N GLN A 56 -19.66 8.09 9.76
CA GLN A 56 -18.44 7.94 8.94
C GLN A 56 -17.89 6.53 9.02
N GLY A 57 -17.43 6.03 7.88
CA GLY A 57 -16.62 4.83 7.82
C GLY A 57 -15.13 5.10 8.07
N TRP A 58 -14.35 4.04 8.05
CA TRP A 58 -12.92 4.12 8.26
C TRP A 58 -12.16 3.16 7.36
N VAL A 59 -10.98 3.57 6.90
CA VAL A 59 -10.01 2.72 6.23
C VAL A 59 -8.70 2.82 7.02
N THR A 60 -8.18 1.69 7.42
CA THR A 60 -6.89 1.60 8.11
C THR A 60 -6.01 0.57 7.42
N ALA A 61 -4.71 0.58 7.75
CA ALA A 61 -3.79 -0.40 7.22
C ALA A 61 -2.87 -0.94 8.31
N GLU A 62 -2.53 -2.21 8.16
CA GLU A 62 -1.45 -2.86 8.88
C GLU A 62 -0.34 -3.23 7.90
N TYR A 63 0.89 -3.33 8.40
CA TYR A 63 2.06 -3.63 7.57
C TYR A 63 2.99 -4.56 8.34
N GLY A 64 3.50 -5.55 7.66
CA GLY A 64 4.48 -6.46 8.23
C GLY A 64 5.45 -6.98 7.18
N MET A 65 6.59 -7.47 7.67
CA MET A 65 7.59 -8.12 6.82
C MET A 65 7.79 -9.56 7.29
N LEU A 66 7.75 -10.51 6.37
CA LEU A 66 8.09 -11.90 6.70
C LEU A 66 9.56 -11.99 7.13
N PRO A 67 9.90 -12.91 8.06
CA PRO A 67 11.27 -13.02 8.58
C PRO A 67 12.36 -13.18 7.52
N ARG A 68 12.03 -13.80 6.38
CA ARG A 68 12.95 -14.01 5.25
C ARG A 68 12.58 -13.20 4.02
N SER A 69 11.87 -12.11 4.19
CA SER A 69 11.62 -11.15 3.09
C SER A 69 12.89 -10.43 2.65
N THR A 70 13.91 -10.39 3.47
CA THR A 70 15.23 -9.77 3.20
C THR A 70 16.35 -10.82 3.14
N GLY A 71 17.53 -10.41 2.71
CA GLY A 71 18.72 -11.27 2.58
C GLY A 71 19.14 -11.97 3.88
N SER A 72 18.88 -11.38 5.05
CA SER A 72 19.09 -11.98 6.36
C SER A 72 17.74 -12.18 7.08
N ARG A 73 17.68 -13.17 8.01
CA ARG A 73 16.47 -13.41 8.79
C ARG A 73 16.23 -12.31 9.81
N MET A 74 15.10 -11.63 9.71
CA MET A 74 14.62 -10.69 10.73
C MET A 74 13.82 -11.43 11.83
N ARG A 75 13.84 -10.88 13.06
CA ARG A 75 12.98 -11.37 14.13
C ARG A 75 11.53 -10.94 13.87
N ARG A 76 10.55 -11.83 14.14
CA ARG A 76 9.13 -11.46 14.10
C ARG A 76 8.81 -10.43 15.18
N GLU A 77 8.12 -9.36 14.82
CA GLU A 77 7.71 -8.31 15.77
C GLU A 77 6.78 -8.86 16.87
N ALA A 78 5.90 -9.81 16.52
CA ALA A 78 5.06 -10.51 17.50
C ALA A 78 5.88 -11.20 18.62
N THR A 79 7.08 -11.70 18.31
CA THR A 79 7.98 -12.28 19.31
C THR A 79 8.68 -11.22 20.16
N ALA A 80 8.79 -10.00 19.67
CA ALA A 80 9.35 -8.87 20.40
C ALA A 80 8.32 -8.17 21.31
N GLY A 81 7.03 -8.50 21.17
CA GLY A 81 5.94 -7.94 21.95
C GLY A 81 5.54 -6.51 21.59
N LYS A 82 6.18 -5.93 20.58
CA LYS A 82 5.84 -4.58 20.05
C LYS A 82 6.27 -4.44 18.60
N GLN A 83 5.54 -3.61 17.87
CA GLN A 83 5.91 -3.19 16.52
C GLN A 83 7.05 -2.16 16.57
N SER A 84 7.87 -2.14 15.52
CA SER A 84 8.91 -1.12 15.35
C SER A 84 8.32 0.23 14.96
N GLY A 85 9.06 1.31 15.24
CA GLY A 85 8.65 2.65 14.81
C GLY A 85 8.49 2.76 13.29
N ARG A 86 9.34 2.04 12.53
CA ARG A 86 9.25 1.94 11.07
C ARG A 86 7.93 1.28 10.63
N THR A 87 7.54 0.17 11.23
CA THR A 87 6.29 -0.53 10.93
C THR A 87 5.10 0.39 11.18
N LEU A 88 5.05 1.06 12.32
CA LEU A 88 3.99 1.99 12.67
C LEU A 88 3.93 3.20 11.73
N GLU A 89 5.07 3.73 11.31
CA GLU A 89 5.14 4.82 10.34
C GLU A 89 4.55 4.40 8.99
N ILE A 90 4.94 3.22 8.48
CA ILE A 90 4.47 2.70 7.19
C ILE A 90 2.97 2.40 7.23
N GLN A 91 2.45 1.79 8.29
CA GLN A 91 1.00 1.57 8.48
C GLN A 91 0.22 2.88 8.36
N ARG A 92 0.69 3.94 9.04
CA ARG A 92 0.06 5.25 9.01
C ARG A 92 0.13 5.90 7.64
N LEU A 93 1.23 5.72 6.92
CA LEU A 93 1.40 6.22 5.56
C LEU A 93 0.41 5.55 4.61
N ILE A 94 0.34 4.20 4.59
CA ILE A 94 -0.60 3.45 3.76
C ILE A 94 -2.03 3.87 4.08
N GLY A 95 -2.43 3.84 5.35
CA GLY A 95 -3.79 4.19 5.77
C GLY A 95 -4.19 5.60 5.36
N ARG A 96 -3.30 6.60 5.47
CA ARG A 96 -3.57 7.98 5.01
C ARG A 96 -3.71 8.06 3.50
N SER A 97 -2.85 7.38 2.75
CA SER A 97 -2.91 7.36 1.28
C SER A 97 -4.23 6.77 0.79
N LEU A 98 -4.68 5.66 1.39
CA LEU A 98 -5.94 5.04 1.03
C LEU A 98 -7.15 5.91 1.41
N ARG A 99 -7.14 6.53 2.58
CA ARG A 99 -8.24 7.44 3.00
C ARG A 99 -8.36 8.68 2.14
N ALA A 100 -7.28 9.15 1.53
CA ALA A 100 -7.32 10.34 0.66
C ALA A 100 -8.18 10.15 -0.60
N VAL A 101 -8.45 8.90 -0.98
CA VAL A 101 -9.23 8.55 -2.18
C VAL A 101 -10.58 7.88 -1.86
N VAL A 102 -11.05 7.99 -0.60
CA VAL A 102 -12.33 7.41 -0.15
C VAL A 102 -13.20 8.48 0.49
N ASP A 103 -14.44 8.56 0.03
CA ASP A 103 -15.51 9.30 0.72
C ASP A 103 -15.96 8.49 1.95
N LEU A 104 -15.39 8.82 3.12
CA LEU A 104 -15.66 8.09 4.36
C LEU A 104 -17.11 8.16 4.82
N PRO A 105 -17.84 9.28 4.70
CA PRO A 105 -19.30 9.31 4.88
C PRO A 105 -20.05 8.35 3.97
N ALA A 106 -19.69 8.27 2.68
CA ALA A 106 -20.37 7.37 1.73
C ALA A 106 -20.08 5.87 2.02
N LEU A 107 -18.98 5.55 2.71
CA LEU A 107 -18.70 4.19 3.20
C LEU A 107 -19.67 3.76 4.31
N GLY A 108 -20.23 4.73 5.07
CA GLY A 108 -21.06 4.46 6.24
C GLY A 108 -20.27 3.88 7.41
N GLU A 109 -20.91 3.63 8.55
CA GLU A 109 -20.25 3.16 9.79
C GLU A 109 -19.70 1.73 9.67
N ARG A 110 -18.72 1.54 8.79
CA ARG A 110 -17.97 0.31 8.57
C ARG A 110 -16.48 0.61 8.52
N GLN A 111 -15.67 -0.38 8.82
CA GLN A 111 -14.22 -0.29 8.70
C GLN A 111 -13.72 -1.26 7.65
N ILE A 112 -12.75 -0.82 6.84
CA ILE A 112 -11.95 -1.71 6.00
C ILE A 112 -10.54 -1.68 6.55
N VAL A 113 -10.04 -2.86 6.92
CA VAL A 113 -8.65 -3.07 7.32
C VAL A 113 -7.88 -3.63 6.14
N VAL A 114 -6.79 -2.96 5.76
CA VAL A 114 -5.91 -3.42 4.68
C VAL A 114 -4.61 -3.92 5.28
N ASP A 115 -4.39 -5.23 5.19
CA ASP A 115 -3.16 -5.87 5.63
C ASP A 115 -2.16 -5.96 4.48
N CYS A 116 -0.93 -5.53 4.70
CA CYS A 116 0.14 -5.53 3.71
C CYS A 116 1.34 -6.34 4.24
N ASP A 117 1.49 -7.56 3.75
CA ASP A 117 2.56 -8.48 4.13
C ASP A 117 3.65 -8.54 3.06
N VAL A 118 4.84 -8.07 3.40
CA VAL A 118 6.00 -8.13 2.50
C VAL A 118 6.55 -9.55 2.49
N ILE A 119 6.42 -10.20 1.33
CA ILE A 119 6.91 -11.57 1.09
C ILE A 119 8.39 -11.52 0.72
N GLN A 120 8.77 -10.57 -0.14
CA GLN A 120 10.13 -10.34 -0.61
C GLN A 120 10.37 -8.83 -0.76
N ALA A 121 11.51 -8.36 -0.26
CA ALA A 121 11.86 -6.94 -0.25
C ALA A 121 13.14 -6.67 -1.06
N ASP A 122 13.01 -5.82 -2.06
CA ASP A 122 14.09 -5.31 -2.90
C ASP A 122 13.89 -3.80 -3.16
N GLY A 123 13.77 -3.00 -2.09
CA GLY A 123 13.42 -1.57 -2.15
C GLY A 123 11.95 -1.30 -2.49
N GLY A 124 11.43 -0.14 -2.12
CA GLY A 124 10.08 0.33 -2.46
C GLY A 124 8.92 -0.48 -1.86
N THR A 125 9.10 -1.14 -0.71
CA THR A 125 8.01 -1.94 -0.08
C THR A 125 6.83 -1.07 0.34
N ARG A 126 7.05 0.16 0.78
CA ARG A 126 6.00 1.14 1.12
C ARG A 126 5.12 1.47 -0.09
N THR A 127 5.76 1.77 -1.20
CA THR A 127 5.08 2.17 -2.44
C THR A 127 4.33 1.02 -3.08
N ALA A 128 4.91 -0.19 -3.06
CA ALA A 128 4.22 -1.40 -3.49
C ALA A 128 2.99 -1.69 -2.60
N ALA A 129 3.12 -1.53 -1.26
CA ALA A 129 2.02 -1.72 -0.32
C ALA A 129 0.88 -0.71 -0.54
N ILE A 130 1.17 0.57 -0.82
CA ILE A 130 0.14 1.57 -1.14
C ILE A 130 -0.60 1.18 -2.43
N THR A 131 0.14 0.83 -3.49
CA THR A 131 -0.43 0.49 -4.79
C THR A 131 -1.26 -0.80 -4.74
N GLY A 132 -0.71 -1.87 -4.14
CA GLY A 132 -1.43 -3.13 -3.97
C GLY A 132 -2.59 -3.02 -2.99
N GLY A 133 -2.42 -2.24 -1.91
CA GLY A 133 -3.47 -1.95 -0.94
C GLY A 133 -4.65 -1.21 -1.55
N TRP A 134 -4.41 -0.30 -2.50
CA TRP A 134 -5.50 0.34 -3.23
C TRP A 134 -6.28 -0.66 -4.10
N VAL A 135 -5.60 -1.58 -4.79
CA VAL A 135 -6.28 -2.63 -5.58
C VAL A 135 -7.10 -3.55 -4.68
N ALA A 136 -6.58 -3.95 -3.53
CA ALA A 136 -7.33 -4.75 -2.55
C ALA A 136 -8.55 -4.00 -2.01
N LEU A 137 -8.40 -2.72 -1.67
CA LEU A 137 -9.49 -1.84 -1.23
C LEU A 137 -10.58 -1.71 -2.31
N GLN A 138 -10.19 -1.47 -3.55
CA GLN A 138 -11.12 -1.35 -4.68
C GLN A 138 -11.93 -2.63 -4.88
N GLN A 139 -11.32 -3.81 -4.74
CA GLN A 139 -12.04 -5.09 -4.81
C GLN A 139 -13.00 -5.29 -3.64
N CYS A 140 -12.60 -4.93 -2.42
CA CYS A 140 -13.48 -4.99 -1.25
C CYS A 140 -14.72 -4.10 -1.45
N ILE A 141 -14.55 -2.89 -1.97
CA ILE A 141 -15.65 -1.98 -2.28
C ILE A 141 -16.52 -2.53 -3.42
N ALA A 142 -15.93 -3.17 -4.43
CA ALA A 142 -16.69 -3.85 -5.47
C ALA A 142 -17.52 -5.02 -4.91
N PHE A 143 -16.97 -5.80 -3.99
CA PHE A 143 -17.71 -6.84 -3.25
C PHE A 143 -18.88 -6.25 -2.46
N MET A 144 -18.65 -5.16 -1.71
CA MET A 144 -19.72 -4.48 -0.94
C MET A 144 -20.83 -3.96 -1.84
N THR A 145 -20.49 -3.44 -3.01
CA THR A 145 -21.48 -2.97 -3.99
C THR A 145 -22.28 -4.15 -4.58
N ALA A 146 -21.61 -5.23 -4.97
CA ALA A 146 -22.25 -6.42 -5.51
C ALA A 146 -23.15 -7.13 -4.48
N SER A 147 -22.81 -7.03 -3.20
CA SER A 147 -23.63 -7.55 -2.08
C SER A 147 -24.77 -6.61 -1.65
N GLY A 148 -24.95 -5.48 -2.31
CA GLY A 148 -26.01 -4.51 -1.98
C GLY A 148 -25.76 -3.69 -0.71
N MET A 149 -24.56 -3.76 -0.13
CA MET A 149 -24.17 -2.98 1.07
C MET A 149 -23.93 -1.51 0.75
N LEU A 150 -23.56 -1.21 -0.49
CA LEU A 150 -23.35 0.13 -1.01
C LEU A 150 -24.20 0.35 -2.27
N THR A 151 -24.85 1.50 -2.34
CA THR A 151 -25.62 1.92 -3.53
C THR A 151 -24.75 2.65 -4.56
N LYS A 152 -23.64 3.23 -4.10
CA LYS A 152 -22.67 3.96 -4.90
C LYS A 152 -21.27 3.70 -4.35
N SER A 153 -20.28 3.63 -5.23
CA SER A 153 -18.88 3.51 -4.81
C SER A 153 -18.44 4.73 -4.00
N PRO A 154 -17.82 4.54 -2.82
CA PRO A 154 -17.20 5.61 -2.05
C PRO A 154 -15.80 5.99 -2.55
N LEU A 155 -15.25 5.31 -3.57
CA LEU A 155 -13.99 5.71 -4.18
C LEU A 155 -14.17 6.98 -4.98
N VAL A 156 -13.35 7.98 -4.68
CA VAL A 156 -13.35 9.29 -5.35
C VAL A 156 -12.22 9.41 -6.36
N ASP A 157 -11.14 8.65 -6.19
CA ASP A 157 -9.97 8.66 -7.07
C ASP A 157 -9.15 7.37 -6.92
N HIS A 158 -7.99 7.34 -7.56
CA HIS A 158 -6.99 6.28 -7.52
C HIS A 158 -5.75 6.76 -6.78
N VAL A 159 -5.03 5.85 -6.14
CA VAL A 159 -3.71 6.13 -5.58
C VAL A 159 -2.71 5.06 -6.01
N ALA A 160 -1.57 5.52 -6.48
CA ALA A 160 -0.39 4.70 -6.72
C ALA A 160 0.82 5.43 -6.15
N ALA A 161 1.85 4.69 -5.77
CA ALA A 161 3.06 5.26 -5.22
C ALA A 161 4.30 4.65 -5.89
N ILE A 162 5.32 5.48 -6.03
CA ILE A 162 6.61 5.07 -6.58
C ILE A 162 7.72 5.66 -5.71
N SER A 163 8.83 4.93 -5.56
CA SER A 163 10.05 5.47 -4.96
C SER A 163 10.85 6.24 -6.00
N CYS A 164 11.39 7.39 -5.62
CA CYS A 164 12.33 8.13 -6.42
C CYS A 164 13.42 8.72 -5.52
N GLY A 165 14.59 8.97 -6.07
CA GLY A 165 15.72 9.52 -5.32
C GLY A 165 16.84 9.95 -6.26
N ILE A 166 17.95 10.45 -5.69
CA ILE A 166 19.14 10.83 -6.43
C ILE A 166 20.19 9.73 -6.26
N PHE A 167 20.51 9.04 -7.34
CA PHE A 167 21.56 8.03 -7.37
C PHE A 167 22.76 8.53 -8.20
N SER A 168 23.93 8.66 -7.57
CA SER A 168 25.14 9.21 -8.21
C SER A 168 24.88 10.55 -8.95
N GLY A 169 24.18 11.47 -8.30
CA GLY A 169 23.86 12.80 -8.83
C GLY A 169 22.78 12.83 -9.93
N THR A 170 22.11 11.69 -10.21
CA THR A 170 21.07 11.60 -11.24
C THR A 170 19.72 11.25 -10.59
N PRO A 171 18.63 11.99 -10.84
CA PRO A 171 17.29 11.59 -10.40
C PRO A 171 16.89 10.27 -11.07
N VAL A 172 16.40 9.31 -10.27
CA VAL A 172 16.00 7.99 -10.75
C VAL A 172 14.66 7.56 -10.17
N LEU A 173 13.89 6.81 -10.96
CA LEU A 173 12.60 6.26 -10.56
C LEU A 173 12.74 4.79 -10.14
N ALA A 174 11.82 4.36 -9.26
CA ALA A 174 11.65 2.96 -8.85
C ALA A 174 12.96 2.31 -8.39
N LEU A 175 13.59 2.90 -7.35
CA LEU A 175 14.83 2.39 -6.78
C LEU A 175 14.69 0.94 -6.34
N ASP A 176 15.70 0.13 -6.62
CA ASP A 176 15.90 -1.18 -6.00
C ASP A 176 16.72 -1.06 -4.72
N CYS A 177 16.93 -2.16 -4.00
CA CYS A 177 17.63 -2.15 -2.72
C CYS A 177 19.06 -1.62 -2.81
N ALA A 178 19.76 -1.89 -3.90
CA ALA A 178 21.15 -1.43 -4.10
C ALA A 178 21.20 0.08 -4.36
N GLU A 179 20.25 0.60 -5.12
CA GLU A 179 20.10 2.02 -5.41
C GLU A 179 19.62 2.81 -4.18
N ASP A 180 18.57 2.31 -3.49
CA ASP A 180 17.99 2.89 -2.28
C ASP A 180 19.03 3.05 -1.15
N SER A 181 19.86 2.02 -0.96
CA SER A 181 20.91 2.03 0.06
C SER A 181 22.05 3.02 -0.23
N ALA A 182 22.23 3.42 -1.47
CA ALA A 182 23.28 4.32 -1.93
C ALA A 182 22.77 5.70 -2.37
N ALA A 183 21.45 5.88 -2.38
CA ALA A 183 20.80 7.14 -2.77
C ALA A 183 20.92 8.19 -1.67
N GLU A 184 20.97 9.46 -2.06
CA GLU A 184 20.69 10.58 -1.16
C GLU A 184 19.23 10.52 -0.70
N PRO A 185 18.85 11.20 0.42
CA PRO A 185 17.56 10.98 1.09
C PRO A 185 16.37 10.92 0.15
N ASP A 186 15.55 9.87 0.29
CA ASP A 186 14.38 9.57 -0.54
C ASP A 186 13.31 10.67 -0.49
N ALA A 187 12.84 11.10 -1.66
CA ALA A 187 11.53 11.72 -1.80
C ALA A 187 10.49 10.62 -2.11
N ILE A 188 9.60 10.34 -1.17
CA ILE A 188 8.38 9.56 -1.44
C ILE A 188 7.29 10.57 -1.79
N GLU A 189 7.01 10.75 -3.06
CA GLU A 189 5.84 11.50 -3.48
C GLU A 189 4.66 10.55 -3.73
N PRO A 190 3.56 10.65 -2.94
CA PRO A 190 2.30 10.12 -3.38
C PRO A 190 1.86 10.96 -4.59
N ALA A 191 1.54 10.31 -5.70
CA ALA A 191 0.94 11.02 -6.83
C ALA A 191 -0.33 11.73 -6.35
N SER A 192 -0.32 13.06 -6.39
CA SER A 192 -1.51 13.87 -6.20
C SER A 192 -2.55 13.51 -7.26
N PRO A 193 -3.86 13.59 -6.95
CA PRO A 193 -4.88 13.42 -7.96
C PRO A 193 -4.56 14.33 -9.14
N LEU A 194 -4.62 13.75 -10.34
CA LEU A 194 -4.41 14.47 -11.59
C LEU A 194 -5.30 15.72 -11.59
N GLN A 195 -4.71 16.88 -11.34
CA GLN A 195 -5.37 18.12 -11.69
C GLN A 195 -5.61 18.05 -13.19
N SER A 196 -6.89 18.08 -13.57
CA SER A 196 -7.30 18.15 -14.97
C SER A 196 -6.47 19.23 -15.65
N LEU A 197 -5.57 18.82 -16.53
CA LEU A 197 -4.91 19.73 -17.47
C LEU A 197 -5.99 20.37 -18.33
N PRO A 198 -5.86 21.66 -18.63
CA PRO A 198 -6.83 22.44 -19.39
C PRO A 198 -7.00 21.94 -20.83
#